data_3524c8b82f488e5a377df0731a1bf894
#
_entry.id   3524c8b82f488e5a377df0731a1bf894
#
_cell.length_a   1.000
_cell.length_b   1.000
_cell.length_c   1.000
_cell.angle_alpha   90.00
_cell.angle_beta   90.00
_cell.angle_gamma   90.00
#
_symmetry.space_group_name_H-M   'P 1'
#
loop_
_entity.id
_entity.type
_entity.pdbx_description
1 polymer ?
#
loop_
_entity_poly.entity_id
_entity_poly.type
_entity_poly.pdbx_seq_one_letter_code
_entity_poly.pdbx_strand_id
1 'polypeptide(L)'
;MKLKAILLGTVAAVSLAALSQQSEARNNGWYIGLEGGANWGSDNDALYGSFTNVGTTGIDIDFDTGWAVLATVGYAFDNNWRLEIEGGYRSNDWDAKTTFFGTSQWSGEVQQLSVMANVLYDVPLTERLDLTFGIGAGAVHSEFEENNVGDDDDLNFAYQGIVGLSYAVTNRLDLTLTYRYLNVSEPSYDLQHVNHIDAYDLDDVENHTVSVGLRYDLYEDEAPVVSQPPIVPPEPVAEPKQFIIYFGFNKCNITPEADKVLSEAADAAKSDGSASVQIVGHTDTVGSDAYNNRLSNCRANAAKSGLVSKGVPAGSITASGRGESELLVKTGDNVKEPQNRRATIDLD
;
A
#
# COMPACT_ATOMS: atom_id res chain seq x y z
N MET A 1 -40.08 -7.26 31.65
CA MET A 1 -40.82 -6.04 31.31
C MET A 1 -39.84 -4.97 30.87
N LYS A 2 -39.76 -4.72 29.56
CA LYS A 2 -39.27 -3.48 28.89
C LYS A 2 -37.86 -2.96 29.21
N LEU A 3 -36.84 -3.65 28.76
CA LEU A 3 -35.52 -3.05 28.49
C LEU A 3 -34.95 -3.42 27.10
N LYS A 4 -35.80 -3.91 26.19
CA LYS A 4 -35.41 -4.41 24.84
C LYS A 4 -35.46 -3.37 23.71
N ALA A 5 -35.62 -2.09 23.99
CA ALA A 5 -35.89 -1.11 22.93
C ALA A 5 -34.95 0.11 22.86
N ILE A 6 -33.79 0.11 23.51
CA ILE A 6 -32.92 1.32 23.55
C ILE A 6 -31.53 1.13 22.91
N LEU A 7 -31.17 -0.07 22.48
CA LEU A 7 -29.84 -0.27 21.87
C LEU A 7 -29.80 -0.21 20.32
N LEU A 8 -30.92 -0.06 19.65
CA LEU A 8 -30.97 0.06 18.16
C LEU A 8 -31.09 1.51 17.65
N GLY A 9 -31.05 2.50 18.51
CA GLY A 9 -31.35 3.90 18.13
C GLY A 9 -30.18 4.86 18.06
N THR A 10 -28.95 4.49 18.39
CA THR A 10 -27.86 5.46 18.58
C THR A 10 -26.56 5.18 17.81
N VAL A 11 -26.54 4.26 16.85
CA VAL A 11 -25.38 4.07 15.96
C VAL A 11 -25.52 4.82 14.62
N ALA A 12 -26.61 5.49 14.39
CA ALA A 12 -26.83 6.23 13.15
C ALA A 12 -26.63 7.73 13.35
N ALA A 13 -25.43 8.21 13.56
CA ALA A 13 -24.99 9.57 13.25
C ALA A 13 -23.52 9.79 13.65
N VAL A 14 -22.60 8.95 13.22
CA VAL A 14 -21.23 9.44 13.00
C VAL A 14 -21.25 10.06 11.62
N SER A 15 -21.34 11.39 11.61
CA SER A 15 -21.26 12.21 10.43
C SER A 15 -20.04 11.80 9.58
N LEU A 16 -20.30 11.30 8.38
CA LEU A 16 -19.32 11.03 7.32
C LEU A 16 -18.66 12.31 6.77
N ALA A 17 -18.49 13.32 7.59
CA ALA A 17 -17.83 14.56 7.20
C ALA A 17 -16.49 14.66 7.92
N ALA A 18 -15.41 14.60 7.13
CA ALA A 18 -14.04 14.93 7.47
C ALA A 18 -13.17 13.83 8.10
N LEU A 19 -12.89 12.76 7.37
CA LEU A 19 -11.62 12.05 7.47
C LEU A 19 -11.06 11.81 6.06
N SER A 20 -10.77 12.89 5.34
CA SER A 20 -9.89 12.87 4.18
C SER A 20 -8.44 12.96 4.65
N GLN A 21 -7.99 12.04 5.48
CA GLN A 21 -6.59 11.68 5.48
C GLN A 21 -6.50 10.50 4.53
N GLN A 22 -5.75 10.68 3.44
CA GLN A 22 -5.31 9.59 2.59
C GLN A 22 -4.48 8.63 3.47
N SER A 23 -5.16 7.66 4.06
CA SER A 23 -4.54 6.42 4.42
C SER A 23 -4.09 5.81 3.09
N GLU A 24 -2.84 5.44 2.95
CA GLU A 24 -2.42 4.61 1.83
C GLU A 24 -3.37 3.42 1.81
N ALA A 25 -4.07 3.25 0.66
CA ALA A 25 -5.03 2.17 0.51
C ALA A 25 -4.32 0.86 0.82
N ARG A 26 -4.91 0.04 1.72
CA ARG A 26 -4.42 -1.32 1.96
C ARG A 26 -4.40 -2.09 0.64
N ASN A 27 -3.54 -3.09 0.61
CA ASN A 27 -3.25 -3.91 -0.56
C ASN A 27 -4.49 -4.33 -1.33
N ASN A 28 -4.54 -3.97 -2.61
CA ASN A 28 -5.53 -4.49 -3.54
C ASN A 28 -5.26 -5.94 -3.84
N GLY A 29 -6.27 -6.77 -3.85
CA GLY A 29 -6.08 -8.12 -4.29
C GLY A 29 -6.91 -9.15 -3.55
N TRP A 30 -6.59 -10.40 -3.84
CA TRP A 30 -7.23 -11.54 -3.22
C TRP A 30 -6.73 -11.76 -1.81
N TYR A 31 -7.65 -12.13 -0.92
CA TYR A 31 -7.35 -12.55 0.44
C TYR A 31 -8.16 -13.78 0.82
N ILE A 32 -7.71 -14.45 1.87
CA ILE A 32 -8.42 -15.53 2.54
C ILE A 32 -8.54 -15.19 4.01
N GLY A 33 -9.62 -15.66 4.64
CA GLY A 33 -9.87 -15.48 6.06
C GLY A 33 -10.33 -16.75 6.73
N LEU A 34 -10.02 -16.86 8.01
CA LEU A 34 -10.52 -17.90 8.88
C LEU A 34 -10.84 -17.29 10.24
N GLU A 35 -12.08 -17.49 10.69
CA GLU A 35 -12.56 -16.98 11.97
C GLU A 35 -13.23 -18.08 12.78
N GLY A 36 -13.15 -17.97 14.11
CA GLY A 36 -13.85 -18.82 15.04
C GLY A 36 -14.44 -18.02 16.18
N GLY A 37 -15.61 -18.42 16.67
CA GLY A 37 -16.26 -17.62 17.70
C GLY A 37 -17.46 -18.28 18.36
N ALA A 38 -18.10 -17.50 19.21
CA ALA A 38 -19.36 -17.86 19.85
C ALA A 38 -20.54 -17.44 18.99
N ASN A 39 -21.54 -18.29 18.94
CA ASN A 39 -22.81 -18.07 18.25
C ASN A 39 -23.97 -18.26 19.23
N TRP A 40 -24.96 -17.39 19.17
CA TRP A 40 -26.21 -17.56 19.94
C TRP A 40 -27.40 -17.13 19.09
N GLY A 41 -28.47 -17.87 19.19
CA GLY A 41 -29.77 -17.54 18.59
C GLY A 41 -30.60 -16.61 19.45
N SER A 42 -31.57 -15.95 18.89
CA SER A 42 -32.68 -15.40 19.66
C SER A 42 -33.69 -16.50 19.96
N ASP A 43 -34.31 -16.41 21.12
CA ASP A 43 -35.46 -17.30 21.50
C ASP A 43 -36.53 -17.19 20.42
N ASN A 44 -37.02 -18.31 19.93
CA ASN A 44 -38.04 -18.35 18.88
C ASN A 44 -39.35 -19.03 19.37
N ASP A 45 -40.47 -18.43 18.97
CA ASP A 45 -41.78 -19.08 19.08
C ASP A 45 -41.94 -20.04 17.90
N ALA A 46 -42.04 -21.32 18.13
CA ALA A 46 -42.32 -22.32 17.11
C ALA A 46 -43.77 -22.76 17.14
N LEU A 47 -44.36 -22.97 15.96
CA LEU A 47 -45.63 -23.65 15.83
C LEU A 47 -45.41 -25.16 15.70
N TYR A 48 -45.70 -25.89 16.74
CA TYR A 48 -45.65 -27.34 16.77
C TYR A 48 -47.01 -27.92 16.34
N GLY A 49 -47.01 -28.72 15.29
CA GLY A 49 -48.15 -29.43 14.78
C GLY A 49 -47.95 -30.94 14.87
N SER A 50 -48.75 -31.63 15.70
CA SER A 50 -48.80 -33.10 15.70
C SER A 50 -50.04 -33.58 14.99
N PHE A 51 -49.89 -34.47 13.97
CA PHE A 51 -50.98 -34.99 13.12
C PHE A 51 -51.95 -35.96 13.87
N THR A 52 -51.92 -36.10 15.14
CA THR A 52 -52.85 -36.93 15.93
C THR A 52 -53.99 -36.17 16.60
N ASN A 53 -54.71 -35.31 15.87
CA ASN A 53 -55.99 -34.69 16.31
C ASN A 53 -55.93 -33.63 17.46
N VAL A 54 -54.81 -33.08 17.80
CA VAL A 54 -54.74 -31.95 18.73
C VAL A 54 -54.08 -30.79 18.01
N GLY A 55 -54.74 -29.65 17.93
CA GLY A 55 -54.34 -28.51 17.12
C GLY A 55 -52.90 -28.00 17.44
N THR A 56 -52.43 -27.14 16.58
CA THR A 56 -51.11 -26.45 16.75
C THR A 56 -50.96 -25.84 18.08
N THR A 57 -49.87 -26.16 18.78
CA THR A 57 -49.52 -25.60 20.11
C THR A 57 -48.23 -24.80 19.96
N GLY A 58 -48.20 -23.58 20.44
CA GLY A 58 -46.94 -22.81 20.53
C GLY A 58 -46.00 -23.43 21.56
N ILE A 59 -44.75 -23.57 21.20
CA ILE A 59 -43.64 -24.00 22.03
C ILE A 59 -42.57 -22.92 22.03
N ASP A 60 -42.02 -22.64 23.21
CA ASP A 60 -40.86 -21.79 23.33
C ASP A 60 -39.59 -22.66 23.13
N ILE A 61 -38.74 -22.31 22.17
CA ILE A 61 -37.47 -22.96 21.95
C ILE A 61 -36.38 -21.98 22.39
N ASP A 62 -35.59 -22.40 23.37
CA ASP A 62 -34.43 -21.65 23.86
C ASP A 62 -33.17 -22.22 23.22
N PHE A 63 -32.38 -21.36 22.53
CA PHE A 63 -31.09 -21.74 21.95
C PHE A 63 -29.95 -21.39 22.92
N ASP A 64 -29.15 -22.39 23.23
CA ASP A 64 -27.91 -22.20 24.00
C ASP A 64 -26.80 -21.57 23.15
N THR A 65 -25.83 -20.98 23.86
CA THR A 65 -24.65 -20.44 23.19
C THR A 65 -23.82 -21.57 22.61
N GLY A 66 -23.69 -21.58 21.30
CA GLY A 66 -22.88 -22.50 20.53
C GLY A 66 -21.58 -21.88 19.99
N TRP A 67 -21.06 -22.48 18.95
CA TRP A 67 -19.84 -22.05 18.31
C TRP A 67 -20.02 -21.91 16.80
N ALA A 68 -19.11 -21.11 16.19
CA ALA A 68 -19.06 -20.92 14.76
C ALA A 68 -17.62 -20.94 14.23
N VAL A 69 -17.46 -21.48 13.02
CA VAL A 69 -16.24 -21.35 12.22
C VAL A 69 -16.62 -20.81 10.85
N LEU A 70 -15.88 -19.83 10.38
CA LEU A 70 -16.14 -19.13 9.13
C LEU A 70 -14.86 -19.06 8.31
N ALA A 71 -14.96 -19.40 7.04
CA ALA A 71 -13.87 -19.31 6.08
C ALA A 71 -14.28 -18.39 4.93
N THR A 72 -13.41 -17.49 4.54
CA THR A 72 -13.70 -16.47 3.54
C THR A 72 -12.66 -16.45 2.43
N VAL A 73 -13.11 -16.13 1.23
CA VAL A 73 -12.27 -15.75 0.10
C VAL A 73 -12.84 -14.45 -0.46
N GLY A 74 -12.01 -13.43 -0.58
CA GLY A 74 -12.47 -12.13 -1.02
C GLY A 74 -11.45 -11.39 -1.86
N TYR A 75 -11.91 -10.28 -2.41
CA TYR A 75 -11.11 -9.34 -3.18
C TYR A 75 -11.29 -7.93 -2.62
N ALA A 76 -10.19 -7.28 -2.27
CA ALA A 76 -10.13 -5.90 -1.83
C ALA A 76 -9.82 -4.97 -3.01
N PHE A 77 -10.55 -3.85 -3.09
CA PHE A 77 -10.38 -2.82 -4.12
C PHE A 77 -9.67 -1.58 -3.56
N ASP A 78 -9.10 -0.74 -4.42
CA ASP A 78 -8.40 0.51 -4.06
C ASP A 78 -9.26 1.53 -3.31
N ASN A 79 -10.56 1.39 -3.38
CA ASN A 79 -11.54 2.33 -2.85
C ASN A 79 -12.15 1.89 -1.52
N ASN A 80 -11.48 1.01 -0.78
CA ASN A 80 -11.89 0.43 0.50
C ASN A 80 -13.11 -0.50 0.45
N TRP A 81 -13.62 -0.84 -0.72
CA TRP A 81 -14.64 -1.85 -0.88
C TRP A 81 -14.03 -3.24 -0.95
N ARG A 82 -14.75 -4.23 -0.43
CA ARG A 82 -14.40 -5.65 -0.57
C ARG A 82 -15.62 -6.45 -1.01
N LEU A 83 -15.38 -7.45 -1.85
CA LEU A 83 -16.34 -8.50 -2.16
C LEU A 83 -15.82 -9.81 -1.58
N GLU A 84 -16.71 -10.59 -0.97
CA GLU A 84 -16.32 -11.78 -0.22
C GLU A 84 -17.34 -12.88 -0.41
N ILE A 85 -16.87 -14.11 -0.58
CA ILE A 85 -17.66 -15.32 -0.41
C ILE A 85 -17.24 -15.93 0.92
N GLU A 86 -18.23 -16.18 1.78
CA GLU A 86 -18.07 -16.75 3.10
C GLU A 86 -18.75 -18.11 3.17
N GLY A 87 -18.02 -19.13 3.60
CA GLY A 87 -18.57 -20.40 4.06
C GLY A 87 -18.59 -20.41 5.59
N GLY A 88 -19.70 -20.73 6.19
CA GLY A 88 -19.84 -20.75 7.64
C GLY A 88 -20.44 -22.05 8.14
N TYR A 89 -19.96 -22.53 9.28
CA TYR A 89 -20.56 -23.62 10.03
C TYR A 89 -20.84 -23.14 11.45
N ARG A 90 -22.07 -23.39 11.92
CA ARG A 90 -22.54 -23.04 13.25
C ARG A 90 -23.20 -24.24 13.88
N SER A 91 -23.06 -24.42 15.18
CA SER A 91 -23.68 -25.48 15.96
C SER A 91 -24.16 -24.91 17.30
N ASN A 92 -25.43 -25.09 17.59
CA ASN A 92 -26.06 -24.64 18.81
C ASN A 92 -26.92 -25.77 19.39
N ASP A 93 -26.83 -25.99 20.70
CA ASP A 93 -27.79 -26.83 21.43
C ASP A 93 -29.11 -26.05 21.60
N TRP A 94 -30.21 -26.76 21.70
CA TRP A 94 -31.49 -26.18 21.98
C TRP A 94 -32.29 -27.01 23.02
N ASP A 95 -33.08 -26.31 23.83
CA ASP A 95 -33.99 -26.87 24.79
C ASP A 95 -35.42 -26.33 24.55
N ALA A 96 -36.41 -27.18 24.58
CA ALA A 96 -37.80 -26.78 24.52
C ALA A 96 -38.60 -27.32 25.71
N LYS A 97 -39.56 -26.54 26.18
CA LYS A 97 -40.40 -26.88 27.33
C LYS A 97 -41.86 -26.62 26.98
N THR A 98 -42.74 -27.59 27.26
CA THR A 98 -44.19 -27.38 27.21
C THR A 98 -44.84 -27.73 28.53
N THR A 99 -45.91 -27.00 28.85
CA THR A 99 -46.69 -27.21 30.08
C THR A 99 -48.09 -27.78 29.82
N PHE A 100 -48.44 -28.11 28.55
CA PHE A 100 -49.81 -28.41 28.16
C PHE A 100 -50.34 -29.77 28.62
N PHE A 101 -49.48 -30.81 28.77
CA PHE A 101 -49.85 -32.15 29.27
C PHE A 101 -48.88 -32.70 30.34
N GLY A 102 -48.23 -31.84 31.08
CA GLY A 102 -47.16 -32.17 32.00
C GLY A 102 -45.88 -31.51 31.51
N THR A 103 -44.86 -31.42 32.35
CA THR A 103 -43.54 -30.93 31.95
C THR A 103 -42.89 -31.96 31.02
N SER A 104 -43.01 -31.80 29.72
CA SER A 104 -42.15 -32.47 28.73
C SER A 104 -41.02 -31.54 28.39
N GLN A 105 -39.82 -32.06 28.38
CA GLN A 105 -38.61 -31.34 28.01
C GLN A 105 -37.98 -32.09 26.83
N TRP A 106 -37.75 -31.34 25.78
CA TRP A 106 -37.05 -31.81 24.57
C TRP A 106 -35.75 -31.06 24.43
N SER A 107 -34.76 -31.66 23.83
CA SER A 107 -33.48 -31.05 23.54
C SER A 107 -32.85 -31.67 22.32
N GLY A 108 -32.00 -30.93 21.66
CA GLY A 108 -31.31 -31.36 20.49
C GLY A 108 -30.19 -30.40 20.07
N GLU A 109 -29.79 -30.52 18.83
CA GLU A 109 -28.76 -29.68 18.24
C GLU A 109 -29.26 -29.12 16.91
N VAL A 110 -28.91 -27.86 16.61
CA VAL A 110 -29.07 -27.25 15.28
C VAL A 110 -27.71 -26.99 14.70
N GLN A 111 -27.46 -27.58 13.54
CA GLN A 111 -26.26 -27.38 12.76
C GLN A 111 -26.62 -26.57 11.50
N GLN A 112 -25.84 -25.53 11.22
CA GLN A 112 -26.09 -24.64 10.08
C GLN A 112 -24.84 -24.53 9.21
N LEU A 113 -24.94 -24.95 7.95
CA LEU A 113 -23.93 -24.73 6.92
C LEU A 113 -24.36 -23.58 6.03
N SER A 114 -23.61 -22.49 5.98
CA SER A 114 -23.97 -21.29 5.22
C SER A 114 -22.99 -21.01 4.09
N VAL A 115 -23.52 -20.47 2.97
CA VAL A 115 -22.72 -19.86 1.92
C VAL A 115 -23.29 -18.47 1.63
N MET A 116 -22.49 -17.43 1.88
CA MET A 116 -22.89 -16.04 1.80
C MET A 116 -22.02 -15.26 0.84
N ALA A 117 -22.62 -14.34 0.08
CA ALA A 117 -21.92 -13.33 -0.70
C ALA A 117 -22.03 -11.99 0.03
N ASN A 118 -20.90 -11.37 0.36
CA ASN A 118 -20.82 -10.17 1.16
C ASN A 118 -20.24 -9.01 0.37
N VAL A 119 -20.75 -7.82 0.63
CA VAL A 119 -20.18 -6.54 0.22
C VAL A 119 -19.79 -5.80 1.49
N LEU A 120 -18.51 -5.42 1.59
CA LEU A 120 -17.97 -4.78 2.78
C LEU A 120 -17.29 -3.45 2.41
N TYR A 121 -17.24 -2.57 3.39
CA TYR A 121 -16.54 -1.29 3.29
C TYR A 121 -15.68 -1.06 4.53
N ASP A 122 -14.40 -0.79 4.32
CA ASP A 122 -13.44 -0.55 5.39
C ASP A 122 -13.23 0.95 5.59
N VAL A 123 -13.40 1.40 6.83
CA VAL A 123 -13.15 2.77 7.27
C VAL A 123 -11.83 2.77 8.04
N PRO A 124 -10.74 3.34 7.49
CA PRO A 124 -9.48 3.40 8.20
C PRO A 124 -9.59 4.33 9.40
N LEU A 125 -9.33 3.80 10.60
CA LEU A 125 -9.29 4.57 11.83
C LEU A 125 -7.87 5.04 12.15
N THR A 126 -6.87 4.20 11.82
CA THR A 126 -5.44 4.49 11.95
C THR A 126 -4.69 3.80 10.80
N GLU A 127 -3.37 3.97 10.73
CA GLU A 127 -2.51 3.25 9.76
C GLU A 127 -2.61 1.71 9.86
N ARG A 128 -3.09 1.17 10.98
CA ARG A 128 -3.12 -0.27 11.26
C ARG A 128 -4.49 -0.80 11.68
N LEU A 129 -5.46 0.06 11.89
CA LEU A 129 -6.76 -0.34 12.43
C LEU A 129 -7.86 0.18 11.51
N ASP A 130 -8.69 -0.74 11.01
CA ASP A 130 -9.88 -0.44 10.22
C ASP A 130 -11.14 -0.89 10.93
N LEU A 131 -12.21 -0.15 10.71
CA LEU A 131 -13.58 -0.50 11.07
C LEU A 131 -14.30 -0.95 9.79
N THR A 132 -14.79 -2.17 9.79
CA THR A 132 -15.51 -2.77 8.66
C THR A 132 -17.01 -2.73 8.88
N PHE A 133 -17.76 -2.38 7.84
CA PHE A 133 -19.20 -2.55 7.74
C PHE A 133 -19.49 -3.42 6.52
N GLY A 134 -20.46 -4.31 6.65
CA GLY A 134 -20.84 -5.17 5.56
C GLY A 134 -22.29 -5.63 5.61
N ILE A 135 -22.78 -6.04 4.45
CA ILE A 135 -24.05 -6.73 4.28
C ILE A 135 -23.82 -7.94 3.38
N GLY A 136 -24.59 -8.98 3.59
CA GLY A 136 -24.50 -10.18 2.77
C GLY A 136 -25.84 -10.84 2.57
N ALA A 137 -25.91 -11.68 1.56
CA ALA A 137 -27.04 -12.55 1.27
C ALA A 137 -26.55 -13.89 0.77
N GLY A 138 -27.31 -14.95 1.02
CA GLY A 138 -26.95 -16.29 0.61
C GLY A 138 -27.95 -17.34 1.01
N ALA A 139 -27.46 -18.55 1.25
CA ALA A 139 -28.28 -19.67 1.66
C ALA A 139 -27.67 -20.36 2.90
N VAL A 140 -28.54 -20.86 3.75
CA VAL A 140 -28.20 -21.66 4.92
C VAL A 140 -28.92 -22.98 4.81
N HIS A 141 -28.15 -24.05 4.88
CA HIS A 141 -28.67 -25.41 5.07
C HIS A 141 -28.59 -25.70 6.56
N SER A 142 -29.78 -25.88 7.17
CA SER A 142 -29.94 -26.13 8.59
C SER A 142 -30.37 -27.56 8.80
N GLU A 143 -29.69 -28.29 9.67
CA GLU A 143 -30.02 -29.62 10.14
C GLU A 143 -30.50 -29.49 11.58
N PHE A 144 -31.72 -29.93 11.84
CA PHE A 144 -32.36 -29.89 13.13
C PHE A 144 -32.47 -31.32 13.67
N GLU A 145 -31.77 -31.59 14.76
CA GLU A 145 -31.75 -32.90 15.41
C GLU A 145 -32.50 -32.82 16.75
N GLU A 146 -33.46 -33.72 16.94
CA GLU A 146 -34.12 -33.92 18.25
C GLU A 146 -33.61 -35.23 18.84
N ASN A 147 -33.12 -35.17 20.07
CA ASN A 147 -32.59 -36.33 20.78
C ASN A 147 -33.63 -37.48 20.88
N ASN A 148 -33.25 -38.67 20.39
CA ASN A 148 -34.03 -39.92 20.32
C ASN A 148 -35.25 -39.91 19.38
N VAL A 149 -35.38 -38.94 18.51
CA VAL A 149 -36.50 -38.81 17.53
C VAL A 149 -35.99 -38.96 16.13
N GLY A 150 -35.10 -38.09 15.67
CA GLY A 150 -34.56 -38.05 14.32
C GLY A 150 -34.02 -36.67 13.98
N ASP A 151 -33.70 -36.53 12.74
CA ASP A 151 -33.19 -35.31 12.13
C ASP A 151 -34.00 -34.96 10.90
N ASP A 152 -34.08 -33.69 10.55
CA ASP A 152 -34.57 -33.17 9.29
C ASP A 152 -33.76 -31.94 8.88
N ASP A 153 -33.72 -31.64 7.59
CA ASP A 153 -32.91 -30.56 7.03
C ASP A 153 -33.72 -29.64 6.13
N ASP A 154 -33.37 -28.38 6.14
CA ASP A 154 -33.98 -27.38 5.25
C ASP A 154 -32.93 -26.42 4.69
N LEU A 155 -33.22 -25.87 3.49
CA LEU A 155 -32.36 -24.94 2.78
C LEU A 155 -33.09 -23.61 2.59
N ASN A 156 -32.68 -22.60 3.33
CA ASN A 156 -33.36 -21.34 3.39
C ASN A 156 -32.50 -20.19 2.85
N PHE A 157 -33.19 -19.16 2.37
CA PHE A 157 -32.56 -17.88 2.10
C PHE A 157 -32.11 -17.23 3.40
N ALA A 158 -30.95 -16.56 3.37
CA ALA A 158 -30.46 -15.83 4.51
C ALA A 158 -29.83 -14.49 4.09
N TYR A 159 -29.89 -13.54 5.02
CA TYR A 159 -29.16 -12.28 4.89
C TYR A 159 -28.41 -11.96 6.17
N GLN A 160 -27.33 -11.16 6.06
CA GLN A 160 -26.54 -10.80 7.23
C GLN A 160 -26.06 -9.35 7.23
N GLY A 161 -25.89 -8.81 8.42
CA GLY A 161 -25.20 -7.57 8.70
C GLY A 161 -23.87 -7.85 9.40
N ILE A 162 -22.82 -7.15 9.01
CA ILE A 162 -21.45 -7.38 9.49
C ILE A 162 -20.87 -6.08 10.01
N VAL A 163 -20.28 -6.12 11.21
CA VAL A 163 -19.47 -5.05 11.77
C VAL A 163 -18.19 -5.66 12.34
N GLY A 164 -17.03 -5.14 11.95
CA GLY A 164 -15.76 -5.72 12.37
C GLY A 164 -14.68 -4.69 12.62
N LEU A 165 -13.66 -5.11 13.34
CA LEU A 165 -12.39 -4.43 13.49
C LEU A 165 -11.32 -5.32 12.91
N SER A 166 -10.40 -4.76 12.11
CA SER A 166 -9.23 -5.47 11.64
C SER A 166 -7.96 -4.69 11.96
N TYR A 167 -6.99 -5.39 12.54
CA TYR A 167 -5.72 -4.84 12.96
C TYR A 167 -4.59 -5.48 12.16
N ALA A 168 -3.82 -4.66 11.44
CA ALA A 168 -2.66 -5.11 10.68
C ALA A 168 -1.52 -5.53 11.60
N VAL A 169 -1.30 -6.83 11.70
CA VAL A 169 -0.17 -7.43 12.43
C VAL A 169 1.10 -7.33 11.57
N THR A 170 0.97 -7.61 10.29
CA THR A 170 2.01 -7.43 9.26
C THR A 170 1.39 -6.80 8.02
N ASN A 171 2.18 -6.58 6.97
CA ASN A 171 1.66 -6.07 5.69
C ASN A 171 0.69 -7.04 4.97
N ARG A 172 0.64 -8.31 5.41
CA ARG A 172 -0.18 -9.36 4.79
C ARG A 172 -1.12 -10.07 5.75
N LEU A 173 -0.97 -9.83 7.04
CA LEU A 173 -1.73 -10.56 8.05
C LEU A 173 -2.45 -9.59 8.96
N ASP A 174 -3.76 -9.69 8.98
CA ASP A 174 -4.63 -8.97 9.89
C ASP A 174 -5.24 -9.90 10.93
N LEU A 175 -5.35 -9.40 12.15
CA LEU A 175 -6.19 -9.96 13.20
C LEU A 175 -7.57 -9.31 13.09
N THR A 176 -8.62 -10.13 13.03
CA THR A 176 -10.01 -9.66 12.93
C THR A 176 -10.81 -9.95 14.18
N LEU A 177 -11.69 -9.03 14.54
CA LEU A 177 -12.77 -9.20 15.53
C LEU A 177 -14.05 -8.77 14.84
N THR A 178 -14.99 -9.71 14.66
CA THR A 178 -16.18 -9.47 13.84
C THR A 178 -17.45 -9.86 14.61
N TYR A 179 -18.45 -9.00 14.51
CA TYR A 179 -19.83 -9.31 14.89
C TYR A 179 -20.67 -9.48 13.63
N ARG A 180 -21.45 -10.56 13.57
CA ARG A 180 -22.40 -10.86 12.50
C ARG A 180 -23.79 -11.04 13.08
N TYR A 181 -24.76 -10.41 12.45
CA TYR A 181 -26.18 -10.69 12.60
C TYR A 181 -26.62 -11.43 11.34
N LEU A 182 -27.03 -12.69 11.48
CA LEU A 182 -27.53 -13.53 10.41
C LEU A 182 -28.99 -13.84 10.68
N ASN A 183 -29.85 -13.57 9.68
CA ASN A 183 -31.24 -13.96 9.71
C ASN A 183 -31.48 -15.05 8.64
N VAL A 184 -32.07 -16.15 9.05
CA VAL A 184 -32.47 -17.28 8.21
C VAL A 184 -33.99 -17.26 8.11
N SER A 185 -34.51 -17.18 6.88
CA SER A 185 -35.94 -16.99 6.66
C SER A 185 -36.73 -18.28 6.80
N GLU A 186 -37.67 -18.30 7.72
CA GLU A 186 -38.77 -19.27 7.92
C GLU A 186 -38.38 -20.74 7.68
N PRO A 187 -37.41 -21.33 8.45
CA PRO A 187 -37.08 -22.74 8.31
C PRO A 187 -38.20 -23.63 8.83
N SER A 188 -38.44 -24.75 8.13
CA SER A 188 -39.48 -25.73 8.54
C SER A 188 -38.89 -27.15 8.55
N TYR A 189 -39.25 -27.91 9.58
CA TYR A 189 -38.72 -29.26 9.79
C TYR A 189 -39.86 -30.25 10.07
N ASP A 190 -39.81 -31.44 9.44
CA ASP A 190 -40.75 -32.54 9.57
C ASP A 190 -40.07 -33.74 10.21
N LEU A 191 -40.16 -33.89 11.54
CA LEU A 191 -39.58 -35.05 12.24
C LEU A 191 -40.51 -36.25 12.23
N GLN A 192 -40.03 -37.41 11.74
CA GLN A 192 -40.83 -38.63 11.64
C GLN A 192 -40.70 -39.49 12.89
N HIS A 193 -41.76 -39.54 13.70
CA HIS A 193 -41.93 -40.55 14.72
C HIS A 193 -42.51 -41.86 14.14
N VAL A 194 -42.37 -42.95 14.91
CA VAL A 194 -42.89 -44.27 14.52
C VAL A 194 -44.38 -44.28 14.22
N ASN A 195 -45.16 -43.36 14.81
CA ASN A 195 -46.62 -43.33 14.66
C ASN A 195 -47.20 -41.96 14.28
N HIS A 196 -46.38 -40.89 14.18
CA HIS A 196 -46.82 -39.53 13.84
C HIS A 196 -45.65 -38.72 13.29
N ILE A 197 -45.95 -37.63 12.63
CA ILE A 197 -44.99 -36.65 12.16
C ILE A 197 -45.18 -35.42 13.06
N ASP A 198 -44.09 -34.91 13.56
CA ASP A 198 -44.04 -33.65 14.27
C ASP A 198 -43.45 -32.59 13.34
N ALA A 199 -44.24 -31.61 12.96
CA ALA A 199 -43.86 -30.50 12.13
C ALA A 199 -43.51 -29.30 12.99
N TYR A 200 -42.35 -28.71 12.72
CA TYR A 200 -41.88 -27.50 13.37
C TYR A 200 -41.73 -26.40 12.30
N ASP A 201 -42.66 -25.46 12.32
CA ASP A 201 -42.56 -24.23 11.54
C ASP A 201 -41.99 -23.13 12.41
N LEU A 202 -40.79 -22.68 12.16
CA LEU A 202 -40.14 -21.62 12.89
C LEU A 202 -40.37 -20.27 12.18
N ASP A 203 -40.53 -19.22 12.96
CA ASP A 203 -40.35 -17.86 12.45
C ASP A 203 -38.88 -17.67 12.05
N ASP A 204 -38.56 -16.49 11.46
CA ASP A 204 -37.17 -16.15 11.10
C ASP A 204 -36.19 -16.44 12.23
N VAL A 205 -35.16 -17.24 11.95
CA VAL A 205 -34.13 -17.59 12.93
C VAL A 205 -32.99 -16.57 12.90
N GLU A 206 -32.83 -15.85 13.98
CA GLU A 206 -31.78 -14.85 14.15
C GLU A 206 -30.56 -15.48 14.85
N ASN A 207 -29.38 -15.29 14.26
CA ASN A 207 -28.11 -15.72 14.80
C ASN A 207 -27.20 -14.50 15.05
N HIS A 208 -26.61 -14.46 16.21
CA HIS A 208 -25.60 -13.48 16.58
C HIS A 208 -24.24 -14.18 16.76
N THR A 209 -23.25 -13.80 15.97
CA THR A 209 -21.92 -14.40 16.06
C THR A 209 -20.90 -13.33 16.42
N VAL A 210 -20.07 -13.58 17.43
CA VAL A 210 -18.84 -12.83 17.67
C VAL A 210 -17.67 -13.75 17.44
N SER A 211 -16.80 -13.38 16.48
CA SER A 211 -15.67 -14.19 16.04
C SER A 211 -14.36 -13.40 16.08
N VAL A 212 -13.29 -14.13 16.32
CA VAL A 212 -11.91 -13.66 16.17
C VAL A 212 -11.24 -14.51 15.10
N GLY A 213 -10.44 -13.90 14.24
CA GLY A 213 -9.81 -14.62 13.17
C GLY A 213 -8.59 -13.93 12.58
N LEU A 214 -8.13 -14.51 11.49
CA LEU A 214 -7.01 -14.03 10.72
C LEU A 214 -7.44 -13.86 9.26
N ARG A 215 -7.04 -12.74 8.67
CA ARG A 215 -7.13 -12.48 7.23
C ARG A 215 -5.73 -12.42 6.65
N TYR A 216 -5.49 -13.14 5.58
CA TYR A 216 -4.19 -13.18 4.91
C TYR A 216 -4.32 -12.71 3.47
N ASP A 217 -3.58 -11.66 3.12
CA ASP A 217 -3.54 -11.10 1.76
C ASP A 217 -2.60 -11.94 0.89
N LEU A 218 -3.14 -12.44 -0.23
CA LEU A 218 -2.42 -13.32 -1.15
C LEU A 218 -1.49 -12.55 -2.09
N TYR A 219 -1.73 -11.24 -2.27
CA TYR A 219 -0.88 -10.37 -3.06
C TYR A 219 0.09 -9.62 -2.14
N GLU A 220 1.34 -9.56 -2.55
CA GLU A 220 2.31 -8.61 -2.03
C GLU A 220 2.09 -7.33 -2.79
N ASP A 221 1.97 -6.19 -2.08
CA ASP A 221 2.24 -4.94 -2.73
C ASP A 221 3.61 -5.08 -3.40
N GLU A 222 3.66 -4.93 -4.71
CA GLU A 222 4.90 -4.48 -5.30
C GLU A 222 5.24 -3.22 -4.50
N ALA A 223 6.33 -3.31 -3.71
CA ALA A 223 6.85 -2.19 -2.93
C ALA A 223 6.75 -0.97 -3.85
N PRO A 224 6.08 0.12 -3.41
CA PRO A 224 5.75 1.20 -4.31
C PRO A 224 6.98 1.42 -5.16
N VAL A 225 6.85 1.17 -6.45
CA VAL A 225 7.95 1.41 -7.35
C VAL A 225 8.20 2.87 -7.05
N VAL A 226 9.20 3.13 -6.21
CA VAL A 226 9.66 4.48 -5.97
C VAL A 226 9.93 4.91 -7.38
N SER A 227 8.94 5.59 -7.95
CA SER A 227 9.06 6.11 -9.31
C SER A 227 10.29 6.95 -9.17
N GLN A 228 11.42 6.35 -9.57
CA GLN A 228 12.66 7.10 -9.59
C GLN A 228 12.24 8.37 -10.26
N PRO A 229 12.39 9.53 -9.58
CA PRO A 229 11.94 10.79 -10.16
C PRO A 229 12.41 10.72 -11.59
N PRO A 230 11.55 10.95 -12.60
CA PRO A 230 11.85 10.61 -13.99
C PRO A 230 13.29 10.98 -14.18
N ILE A 231 14.13 10.00 -14.60
CA ILE A 231 15.54 10.25 -14.84
C ILE A 231 15.45 11.37 -15.87
N VAL A 232 15.43 12.59 -15.36
CA VAL A 232 15.66 13.77 -16.18
C VAL A 232 17.03 13.44 -16.72
N PRO A 233 17.16 13.14 -18.02
CA PRO A 233 18.46 12.86 -18.59
C PRO A 233 19.31 14.01 -18.07
N PRO A 234 20.43 13.77 -17.35
CA PRO A 234 21.18 14.87 -16.77
C PRO A 234 21.27 15.90 -17.87
N GLU A 235 20.75 17.10 -17.61
CA GLU A 235 20.90 18.20 -18.59
C GLU A 235 22.32 18.06 -19.09
N PRO A 236 22.55 17.95 -20.42
CA PRO A 236 23.89 17.68 -20.94
C PRO A 236 24.78 18.67 -20.21
N VAL A 237 25.56 18.15 -19.25
CA VAL A 237 26.54 18.96 -18.53
C VAL A 237 27.37 19.51 -19.66
N ALA A 238 27.24 20.80 -19.93
CA ALA A 238 27.91 21.44 -21.05
C ALA A 238 29.37 21.07 -20.86
N GLU A 239 29.90 20.26 -21.80
CA GLU A 239 31.30 19.82 -21.72
C GLU A 239 32.12 21.08 -21.50
N PRO A 240 32.99 21.13 -20.47
CA PRO A 240 33.75 22.33 -20.16
C PRO A 240 34.47 22.73 -21.44
N LYS A 241 34.13 23.91 -21.95
CA LYS A 241 34.73 24.41 -23.20
C LYS A 241 36.15 24.78 -22.91
N GLN A 242 37.08 23.96 -23.39
CA GLN A 242 38.53 24.20 -23.26
C GLN A 242 39.12 24.79 -24.55
N PHE A 243 39.87 25.86 -24.39
CA PHE A 243 40.63 26.48 -25.48
C PHE A 243 42.13 26.40 -25.19
N ILE A 244 42.98 26.24 -26.21
CA ILE A 244 44.42 26.14 -26.03
C ILE A 244 45.10 27.14 -26.99
N ILE A 245 46.01 27.94 -26.44
CA ILE A 245 46.87 28.83 -27.22
C ILE A 245 48.33 28.44 -27.04
N TYR A 246 49.10 28.58 -28.11
CA TYR A 246 50.50 28.21 -28.16
C TYR A 246 51.44 29.42 -28.23
N PHE A 247 52.63 29.25 -27.69
CA PHE A 247 53.64 30.29 -27.60
C PHE A 247 54.95 29.92 -28.28
N GLY A 248 55.65 30.94 -28.81
CA GLY A 248 56.97 30.77 -29.29
C GLY A 248 57.97 30.35 -28.18
N PHE A 249 59.13 29.81 -28.61
CA PHE A 249 60.18 29.45 -27.67
C PHE A 249 60.66 30.69 -26.90
N ASN A 250 60.71 30.57 -25.57
CA ASN A 250 61.11 31.63 -24.66
C ASN A 250 60.28 32.94 -24.78
N LYS A 251 59.03 32.83 -25.24
CA LYS A 251 58.12 33.96 -25.42
C LYS A 251 56.81 33.76 -24.69
N CYS A 252 56.16 34.89 -24.30
CA CYS A 252 54.83 34.94 -23.75
C CYS A 252 53.96 35.98 -24.47
N ASN A 253 54.35 36.53 -25.59
CA ASN A 253 53.51 37.41 -26.40
C ASN A 253 52.46 36.59 -27.17
N ILE A 254 51.27 37.15 -27.28
CA ILE A 254 50.16 36.57 -28.05
C ILE A 254 50.45 36.70 -29.53
N THR A 255 50.36 35.61 -30.28
CA THR A 255 50.45 35.61 -31.74
C THR A 255 49.09 35.92 -32.39
N PRO A 256 49.03 36.29 -33.70
CA PRO A 256 47.73 36.48 -34.36
C PRO A 256 46.83 35.25 -34.34
N GLU A 257 47.39 34.06 -34.38
CA GLU A 257 46.66 32.77 -34.26
C GLU A 257 46.10 32.58 -32.85
N ALA A 258 46.92 32.84 -31.81
CA ALA A 258 46.50 32.80 -30.42
C ALA A 258 45.42 33.87 -30.15
N ASP A 259 45.49 35.04 -30.76
CA ASP A 259 44.49 36.09 -30.59
C ASP A 259 43.12 35.71 -31.15
N LYS A 260 43.05 34.94 -32.24
CA LYS A 260 41.80 34.38 -32.79
C LYS A 260 41.15 33.43 -31.76
N VAL A 261 41.93 32.50 -31.19
CA VAL A 261 41.42 31.55 -30.18
C VAL A 261 40.97 32.29 -28.94
N LEU A 262 41.68 33.33 -28.52
CA LEU A 262 41.24 34.19 -27.40
C LEU A 262 39.93 34.92 -27.71
N SER A 263 39.65 35.31 -28.96
CA SER A 263 38.39 35.89 -29.36
C SER A 263 37.26 34.88 -29.26
N GLU A 264 37.47 33.65 -29.76
CA GLU A 264 36.48 32.57 -29.63
C GLU A 264 36.22 32.21 -28.19
N ALA A 265 37.26 32.13 -27.33
CA ALA A 265 37.10 31.89 -25.89
C ALA A 265 36.35 33.02 -25.19
N ALA A 266 36.62 34.28 -25.55
CA ALA A 266 35.92 35.43 -24.97
C ALA A 266 34.44 35.47 -25.37
N ASP A 267 34.13 35.13 -26.62
CA ASP A 267 32.76 35.07 -27.12
C ASP A 267 31.98 33.90 -26.45
N ALA A 268 32.62 32.75 -26.27
CA ALA A 268 32.06 31.64 -25.55
C ALA A 268 31.78 32.02 -24.08
N ALA A 269 32.73 32.62 -23.38
CA ALA A 269 32.57 33.04 -21.97
C ALA A 269 31.43 34.06 -21.78
N LYS A 270 31.19 34.92 -22.77
CA LYS A 270 30.10 35.91 -22.74
C LYS A 270 28.74 35.29 -23.07
N SER A 271 28.68 34.35 -24.00
CA SER A 271 27.44 33.74 -24.48
C SER A 271 26.86 32.76 -23.44
N ASP A 272 27.73 32.00 -22.75
CA ASP A 272 27.31 31.01 -21.76
C ASP A 272 27.07 31.61 -20.37
N GLY A 273 27.34 32.89 -20.19
CA GLY A 273 27.28 33.53 -18.87
C GLY A 273 28.22 32.91 -17.86
N SER A 274 29.33 32.31 -18.33
CA SER A 274 30.28 31.56 -17.51
C SER A 274 30.74 32.40 -16.32
N ALA A 275 30.54 31.85 -15.11
CA ALA A 275 30.89 32.52 -13.90
C ALA A 275 32.39 32.54 -13.62
N SER A 276 33.16 31.65 -14.26
CA SER A 276 34.57 31.43 -13.97
C SER A 276 35.36 31.04 -15.23
N VAL A 277 36.55 31.65 -15.39
CA VAL A 277 37.51 31.32 -16.41
C VAL A 277 38.81 30.98 -15.76
N GLN A 278 39.30 29.75 -15.96
CA GLN A 278 40.58 29.32 -15.43
C GLN A 278 41.62 29.25 -16.53
N ILE A 279 42.77 29.92 -16.29
CA ILE A 279 43.88 29.92 -17.25
C ILE A 279 45.11 29.30 -16.61
N VAL A 280 45.70 28.30 -17.29
CA VAL A 280 46.94 27.65 -16.82
C VAL A 280 47.99 27.71 -17.90
N GLY A 281 49.09 28.33 -17.59
CA GLY A 281 50.25 28.41 -18.47
C GLY A 281 51.25 27.27 -18.25
N HIS A 282 51.89 26.82 -19.35
CA HIS A 282 52.86 25.72 -19.32
C HIS A 282 54.10 26.05 -20.15
N THR A 283 55.18 25.31 -19.91
CA THR A 283 56.43 25.39 -20.66
C THR A 283 56.89 24.04 -21.17
N ASP A 284 57.82 24.02 -22.10
CA ASP A 284 58.67 22.86 -22.36
C ASP A 284 59.72 22.67 -21.25
N THR A 285 60.48 21.59 -21.32
CA THR A 285 61.46 21.22 -20.28
C THR A 285 62.82 21.90 -20.44
N VAL A 286 62.92 22.98 -21.24
CA VAL A 286 64.17 23.71 -21.42
C VAL A 286 64.30 24.80 -20.38
N GLY A 287 65.31 24.71 -19.53
CA GLY A 287 65.59 25.69 -18.53
C GLY A 287 65.45 25.15 -17.09
N SER A 288 65.57 26.04 -16.14
CA SER A 288 65.34 25.66 -14.72
C SER A 288 63.88 25.77 -14.35
N ASP A 289 63.40 24.96 -13.36
CA ASP A 289 62.05 25.04 -12.80
C ASP A 289 61.64 26.47 -12.44
N ALA A 290 62.52 27.20 -11.76
CA ALA A 290 62.27 28.57 -11.37
C ALA A 290 62.10 29.52 -12.57
N TYR A 291 62.78 29.27 -13.68
CA TYR A 291 62.58 29.99 -14.93
C TYR A 291 61.27 29.61 -15.60
N ASN A 292 61.00 28.30 -15.72
CA ASN A 292 59.79 27.78 -16.34
C ASN A 292 58.52 28.18 -15.56
N ASN A 293 58.59 28.25 -14.24
CA ASN A 293 57.47 28.78 -13.42
C ASN A 293 57.18 30.27 -13.71
N ARG A 294 58.26 31.11 -13.87
CA ARG A 294 58.02 32.52 -14.24
C ARG A 294 57.49 32.67 -15.65
N LEU A 295 57.99 31.90 -16.63
CA LEU A 295 57.56 31.95 -18.01
C LEU A 295 56.12 31.46 -18.18
N SER A 296 55.74 30.40 -17.48
CA SER A 296 54.36 29.90 -17.50
C SER A 296 53.35 30.90 -16.93
N ASN A 297 53.72 31.57 -15.80
CA ASN A 297 52.89 32.66 -15.24
C ASN A 297 52.82 33.86 -16.22
N CYS A 298 53.90 34.22 -16.95
CA CYS A 298 53.88 35.26 -17.95
C CYS A 298 52.85 34.90 -19.07
N ARG A 299 52.85 33.65 -19.53
CA ARG A 299 51.91 33.15 -20.54
C ARG A 299 50.44 33.18 -20.06
N ALA A 300 50.18 32.71 -18.88
CA ALA A 300 48.85 32.76 -18.27
C ALA A 300 48.33 34.21 -18.17
N ASN A 301 49.17 35.14 -17.67
CA ASN A 301 48.82 36.54 -17.54
C ASN A 301 48.63 37.23 -18.90
N ALA A 302 49.41 36.87 -19.92
CA ALA A 302 49.23 37.36 -21.29
C ALA A 302 47.88 36.92 -21.88
N ALA A 303 47.49 35.66 -21.68
CA ALA A 303 46.16 35.16 -22.04
C ALA A 303 45.04 35.87 -21.26
N LYS A 304 45.18 36.07 -19.95
CA LYS A 304 44.23 36.84 -19.14
C LYS A 304 44.07 38.26 -19.68
N SER A 305 45.15 38.96 -19.93
CA SER A 305 45.08 40.31 -20.50
C SER A 305 44.41 40.35 -21.88
N GLY A 306 44.65 39.35 -22.70
CA GLY A 306 43.95 39.16 -23.99
C GLY A 306 42.45 38.99 -23.84
N LEU A 307 41.98 38.14 -22.91
CA LEU A 307 40.52 37.97 -22.65
C LEU A 307 39.90 39.23 -22.07
N VAL A 308 40.57 39.92 -21.16
CA VAL A 308 40.07 41.17 -20.59
C VAL A 308 39.93 42.26 -21.66
N SER A 309 40.90 42.39 -22.62
CA SER A 309 40.78 43.32 -23.71
C SER A 309 39.64 43.02 -24.66
N LYS A 310 39.13 41.78 -24.65
CA LYS A 310 37.98 41.32 -25.45
C LYS A 310 36.67 41.36 -24.65
N GLY A 311 36.67 41.95 -23.44
CA GLY A 311 35.48 42.26 -22.66
C GLY A 311 35.12 41.21 -21.61
N VAL A 312 35.97 40.20 -21.31
CA VAL A 312 35.73 39.29 -20.20
C VAL A 312 36.14 39.99 -18.89
N PRO A 313 35.27 40.01 -17.87
CA PRO A 313 35.55 40.69 -16.57
C PRO A 313 36.83 40.14 -15.91
N ALA A 314 37.74 40.99 -15.53
CA ALA A 314 39.01 40.58 -14.91
C ALA A 314 38.83 39.78 -13.59
N GLY A 315 37.72 40.02 -12.89
CA GLY A 315 37.36 39.32 -11.61
C GLY A 315 36.88 37.88 -11.81
N SER A 316 36.41 37.53 -13.02
CA SER A 316 36.00 36.15 -13.35
C SER A 316 37.18 35.30 -13.86
N ILE A 317 38.37 35.88 -14.03
CA ILE A 317 39.50 35.16 -14.62
C ILE A 317 40.57 34.87 -13.55
N THR A 318 40.86 33.61 -13.33
CA THR A 318 41.98 33.10 -12.53
C THR A 318 43.09 32.69 -13.46
N ALA A 319 44.34 33.13 -13.23
CA ALA A 319 45.49 32.79 -14.05
C ALA A 319 46.64 32.27 -13.15
N SER A 320 47.21 31.13 -13.55
CA SER A 320 48.35 30.50 -12.84
C SER A 320 49.31 29.83 -13.84
N GLY A 321 50.57 29.68 -13.41
CA GLY A 321 51.61 28.97 -14.19
C GLY A 321 52.00 27.67 -13.47
N ARG A 322 52.17 26.62 -14.28
CA ARG A 322 52.60 25.29 -13.77
C ARG A 322 54.00 24.90 -14.24
N GLY A 323 54.68 25.82 -14.96
CA GLY A 323 56.02 25.52 -15.49
C GLY A 323 56.01 24.29 -16.40
N GLU A 324 56.91 23.37 -16.16
CA GLU A 324 57.04 22.08 -16.88
C GLU A 324 56.40 20.90 -16.12
N SER A 325 55.73 21.13 -15.00
CA SER A 325 55.16 20.04 -14.17
C SER A 325 54.01 19.28 -14.84
N GLU A 326 53.33 19.92 -15.78
CA GLU A 326 52.18 19.34 -16.50
C GLU A 326 52.39 19.41 -18.00
N LEU A 327 53.20 18.48 -18.51
CA LEU A 327 53.48 18.36 -19.93
C LEU A 327 52.34 17.76 -20.72
N LEU A 328 51.97 18.36 -21.88
CA LEU A 328 51.03 17.78 -22.84
C LEU A 328 51.66 16.58 -23.55
N VAL A 329 52.89 16.75 -23.95
CA VAL A 329 53.72 15.70 -24.53
C VAL A 329 54.86 15.41 -23.58
N LYS A 330 54.92 14.19 -23.03
CA LYS A 330 55.98 13.77 -22.11
C LYS A 330 57.34 13.76 -22.85
N THR A 331 58.25 14.55 -22.36
CA THR A 331 59.64 14.65 -22.86
C THR A 331 60.63 14.48 -21.71
N GLY A 332 61.85 14.14 -22.02
CA GLY A 332 62.95 14.25 -21.06
C GLY A 332 63.33 15.71 -20.81
N ASP A 333 64.33 15.93 -19.94
CA ASP A 333 64.81 17.25 -19.62
C ASP A 333 65.47 17.94 -20.80
N ASN A 334 65.41 19.28 -20.87
CA ASN A 334 65.98 20.12 -21.89
C ASN A 334 65.53 19.83 -23.35
N VAL A 335 64.30 19.39 -23.54
CA VAL A 335 63.70 19.14 -24.86
C VAL A 335 62.80 20.30 -25.24
N LYS A 336 63.00 20.85 -26.45
CA LYS A 336 62.14 21.90 -27.03
C LYS A 336 60.93 21.25 -27.68
N GLU A 337 59.77 21.27 -26.96
CA GLU A 337 58.52 20.74 -27.47
C GLU A 337 57.46 21.86 -27.62
N PRO A 338 57.10 22.17 -28.90
CA PRO A 338 56.13 23.25 -29.16
C PRO A 338 54.77 23.07 -28.50
N GLN A 339 54.29 21.85 -28.36
CA GLN A 339 52.95 21.57 -27.77
C GLN A 339 52.93 21.80 -26.27
N ASN A 340 54.08 21.70 -25.60
CA ASN A 340 54.19 22.02 -24.15
C ASN A 340 54.22 23.54 -23.89
N ARG A 341 54.52 24.37 -24.87
CA ARG A 341 54.52 25.83 -24.76
C ARG A 341 53.14 26.42 -24.99
N ARG A 342 52.23 26.23 -24.04
CA ARG A 342 50.81 26.55 -24.20
C ARG A 342 50.22 27.28 -22.97
N ALA A 343 49.06 27.84 -23.16
CA ALA A 343 48.13 28.10 -22.05
C ALA A 343 46.77 27.46 -22.39
N THR A 344 46.19 26.77 -21.38
CA THR A 344 44.82 26.26 -21.39
C THR A 344 43.88 27.28 -20.81
N ILE A 345 42.70 27.39 -21.34
CA ILE A 345 41.63 28.29 -20.90
C ILE A 345 40.40 27.42 -20.77
N ASP A 346 39.97 27.21 -19.54
CA ASP A 346 38.81 26.41 -19.20
C ASP A 346 37.65 27.35 -18.77
N LEU A 347 36.47 27.15 -19.35
CA LEU A 347 35.25 27.88 -19.01
C LEU A 347 34.36 26.97 -18.17
N ASP A 348 34.06 27.39 -16.93
CA ASP A 348 33.20 26.71 -15.96
C ASP A 348 31.89 27.46 -15.74
#